data_d2d544b8793ac490ab8b265d10615697
#
_entry.id   d2d544b8793ac490ab8b265d10615697
#
_cell.length_a   1.000
_cell.length_b   1.000
_cell.length_c   1.000
_cell.angle_alpha   90.00
_cell.angle_beta   90.00
_cell.angle_gamma   90.00
#
_symmetry.space_group_name_H-M   'P 1'
#
loop_
_entity.id
_entity.type
_entity.pdbx_description
1 polymer ?
#
loop_
_entity_poly.entity_id
_entity_poly.type
_entity_poly.pdbx_seq_one_letter_code
_entity_poly.pdbx_strand_id
1 'polypeptide(L)'
;MSVFIPIPKKGNAKECSNYCAIALISHTRKVMLKTLQTKLQQYMNHELPDIRAGFRKGRGTRDQTAKICWIIKNGREFHKNVYFCFIDYAKAFDPVDHNKTWKILKEMGIPDHLSCLLRNLYAGGGSNSLRTGHGTTDWFQIGKGVCQDCILLPAYLTYMQNTS
;
A
#
# COMPACT_ATOMS: atom_id res chain seq x y z
N MET A 1 -5.38 0.87 19.13
CA MET A 1 -5.53 2.34 19.14
C MET A 1 -4.47 2.94 18.26
N SER A 2 -4.85 3.83 17.34
CA SER A 2 -3.93 4.57 16.46
C SER A 2 -4.32 6.03 16.46
N VAL A 3 -3.33 6.92 16.52
CA VAL A 3 -3.54 8.36 16.44
C VAL A 3 -3.13 8.80 15.04
N PHE A 4 -4.02 9.49 14.33
CA PHE A 4 -3.72 10.05 13.03
C PHE A 4 -3.32 11.52 13.15
N ILE A 5 -2.28 11.90 12.41
CA ILE A 5 -1.85 13.29 12.27
C ILE A 5 -2.09 13.70 10.83
N PRO A 6 -2.94 14.71 10.57
CA PRO A 6 -3.15 15.25 9.24
C PRO A 6 -1.96 16.13 8.83
N ILE A 7 -1.32 15.80 7.72
CA ILE A 7 -0.25 16.61 7.13
C ILE A 7 -0.81 17.33 5.92
N PRO A 8 -0.71 18.67 5.87
CA PRO A 8 -1.19 19.42 4.73
C PRO A 8 -0.34 19.15 3.49
N LYS A 9 -1.00 18.93 2.36
CA LYS A 9 -0.41 18.96 1.01
C LYS A 9 -0.45 20.38 0.47
N LYS A 10 0.18 20.60 -0.67
CA LYS A 10 0.04 21.87 -1.42
C LYS A 10 -1.43 22.04 -1.83
N GLY A 11 -2.03 23.17 -1.52
CA GLY A 11 -3.41 23.49 -1.89
C GLY A 11 -4.16 24.24 -0.78
N ASN A 12 -5.49 24.29 -0.92
CA ASN A 12 -6.35 24.97 0.04
C ASN A 12 -6.45 24.18 1.34
N ALA A 13 -6.02 24.77 2.45
CA ALA A 13 -6.05 24.15 3.78
C ALA A 13 -7.46 23.86 4.33
N LYS A 14 -8.50 24.41 3.71
CA LYS A 14 -9.91 24.18 4.10
C LYS A 14 -10.48 22.89 3.52
N GLU A 15 -9.79 22.26 2.58
CA GLU A 15 -10.25 21.04 1.92
C GLU A 15 -9.59 19.80 2.53
N CYS A 16 -10.37 18.85 3.03
CA CYS A 16 -9.89 17.59 3.58
C CYS A 16 -9.09 16.74 2.56
N SER A 17 -9.37 16.89 1.26
CA SER A 17 -8.64 16.23 0.17
C SER A 17 -7.16 16.63 0.11
N ASN A 18 -6.82 17.80 0.62
CA ASN A 18 -5.46 18.35 0.65
C ASN A 18 -4.65 17.92 1.88
N TYR A 19 -5.12 16.93 2.62
CA TYR A 19 -4.40 16.34 3.74
C TYR A 19 -4.02 14.88 3.48
N CYS A 20 -2.87 14.49 4.02
CA CYS A 20 -2.44 13.10 4.10
C CYS A 20 -2.37 12.72 5.58
N ALA A 21 -3.12 11.72 6.01
CA ALA A 21 -3.09 11.28 7.39
C ALA A 21 -1.94 10.29 7.62
N ILE A 22 -1.07 10.58 8.59
CA ILE A 22 -0.04 9.65 9.06
C ILE A 22 -0.53 8.98 10.33
N ALA A 23 -0.53 7.65 10.34
CA ALA A 23 -0.92 6.86 11.51
C ALA A 23 0.28 6.67 12.46
N LEU A 24 0.13 7.12 13.69
CA LEU A 24 1.06 6.80 14.78
C LEU A 24 0.62 5.49 15.43
N ILE A 25 1.45 4.48 15.34
CA ILE A 25 1.22 3.16 15.92
C ILE A 25 2.27 2.87 17.00
N SER A 26 1.89 2.07 18.02
CA SER A 26 2.80 1.68 19.08
C SER A 26 3.99 0.87 18.54
N HIS A 27 5.13 0.94 19.21
CA HIS A 27 6.33 0.18 18.84
C HIS A 27 6.06 -1.33 18.82
N THR A 28 5.33 -1.86 19.79
CA THR A 28 4.95 -3.27 19.84
C THR A 28 4.15 -3.69 18.61
N ARG A 29 3.17 -2.89 18.21
CA ARG A 29 2.39 -3.14 17.00
C ARG A 29 3.27 -3.07 15.74
N LYS A 30 4.21 -2.14 15.70
CA LYS A 30 5.16 -2.00 14.59
C LYS A 30 6.06 -3.23 14.43
N VAL A 31 6.58 -3.77 15.54
CA VAL A 31 7.39 -5.00 15.54
C VAL A 31 6.55 -6.19 15.06
N MET A 32 5.33 -6.35 15.57
CA MET A 32 4.42 -7.41 15.14
C MET A 32 4.09 -7.33 13.64
N LEU A 33 3.77 -6.14 13.15
CA LEU A 33 3.54 -5.91 11.72
C LEU A 33 4.77 -6.26 10.90
N LYS A 34 5.98 -5.90 11.34
CA LYS A 34 7.24 -6.23 10.66
C LYS A 34 7.47 -7.74 10.56
N THR A 35 7.20 -8.46 11.65
CA THR A 35 7.31 -9.93 11.69
C THR A 35 6.32 -10.59 10.73
N LEU A 36 5.06 -10.13 10.73
CA LEU A 36 4.05 -10.61 9.78
C LEU A 36 4.43 -10.28 8.34
N GLN A 37 4.95 -9.09 8.07
CA GLN A 37 5.45 -8.70 6.76
C GLN A 37 6.49 -9.67 6.24
N THR A 38 7.47 -10.03 7.07
CA THR A 38 8.53 -10.97 6.67
C THR A 38 7.96 -12.34 6.31
N LYS A 39 6.98 -12.83 7.07
CA LYS A 39 6.32 -14.11 6.78
C LYS A 39 5.47 -14.05 5.51
N LEU A 40 4.68 -13.00 5.33
CA LEU A 40 3.85 -12.81 4.14
C LEU A 40 4.68 -12.60 2.88
N GLN A 41 5.84 -11.95 2.98
CA GLN A 41 6.72 -11.68 1.85
C GLN A 41 7.14 -12.97 1.13
N GLN A 42 7.27 -14.08 1.83
CA GLN A 42 7.62 -15.37 1.24
C GLN A 42 6.54 -15.84 0.25
N TYR A 43 5.28 -15.76 0.65
CA TYR A 43 4.14 -16.10 -0.20
C TYR A 43 3.96 -15.10 -1.35
N MET A 44 4.04 -13.83 -1.03
CA MET A 44 3.84 -12.76 -2.01
C MET A 44 4.90 -12.76 -3.11
N ASN A 45 6.17 -13.05 -2.79
CA ASN A 45 7.22 -13.09 -3.79
C ASN A 45 7.00 -14.19 -4.85
N HIS A 46 6.28 -15.25 -4.50
CA HIS A 46 5.95 -16.34 -5.42
C HIS A 46 4.87 -15.94 -6.42
N GLU A 47 3.88 -15.17 -5.96
CA GLU A 47 2.73 -14.76 -6.76
C GLU A 47 2.96 -13.46 -7.56
N LEU A 48 4.00 -12.70 -7.21
CA LEU A 48 4.29 -11.43 -7.87
C LEU A 48 4.93 -11.64 -9.24
N PRO A 49 4.35 -11.13 -10.35
CA PRO A 49 4.97 -11.16 -11.66
C PRO A 49 6.36 -10.52 -11.68
N ASP A 50 7.26 -11.04 -12.49
CA ASP A 50 8.65 -10.54 -12.58
C ASP A 50 8.77 -9.11 -13.09
N ILE A 51 7.79 -8.64 -13.83
CA ILE A 51 7.73 -7.25 -14.34
C ILE A 51 7.53 -6.23 -13.23
N ARG A 52 6.98 -6.65 -12.08
CA ARG A 52 6.69 -5.76 -10.97
C ARG A 52 7.94 -5.42 -10.18
N ALA A 53 8.16 -4.12 -9.95
CA ALA A 53 9.28 -3.61 -9.18
C ALA A 53 8.87 -3.06 -7.82
N GLY A 54 7.68 -2.47 -7.70
CA GLY A 54 7.19 -1.88 -6.46
C GLY A 54 7.04 -2.91 -5.35
N PHE A 55 7.47 -2.56 -4.14
CA PHE A 55 7.41 -3.39 -2.92
C PHE A 55 8.16 -4.73 -3.00
N ARG A 56 9.09 -4.88 -3.91
CA ARG A 56 9.91 -6.07 -4.09
C ARG A 56 11.34 -5.81 -3.62
N LYS A 57 11.86 -6.72 -2.78
CA LYS A 57 13.25 -6.62 -2.29
C LYS A 57 14.24 -6.73 -3.46
N GLY A 58 15.23 -5.86 -3.50
CA GLY A 58 16.26 -5.86 -4.54
C GLY A 58 15.83 -5.23 -5.87
N ARG A 59 14.63 -4.64 -5.96
CA ARG A 59 14.14 -3.91 -7.15
C ARG A 59 13.97 -2.42 -6.79
N GLY A 60 14.86 -1.59 -7.25
CA GLY A 60 14.85 -0.15 -6.97
C GLY A 60 14.32 0.69 -8.14
N THR A 61 14.03 1.96 -7.87
CA THR A 61 13.66 2.95 -8.88
C THR A 61 14.74 3.09 -9.95
N ARG A 62 16.01 2.97 -9.55
CA ARG A 62 17.17 3.04 -10.45
C ARG A 62 17.14 1.96 -11.54
N ASP A 63 16.77 0.71 -11.17
CA ASP A 63 16.67 -0.40 -12.12
C ASP A 63 15.55 -0.17 -13.13
N GLN A 64 14.41 0.40 -12.67
CA GLN A 64 13.29 0.70 -13.57
C GLN A 64 13.61 1.85 -14.52
N THR A 65 14.31 2.87 -14.03
CA THR A 65 14.82 3.96 -14.90
C THR A 65 15.78 3.42 -15.95
N ALA A 66 16.68 2.52 -15.58
CA ALA A 66 17.60 1.89 -16.53
C ALA A 66 16.86 1.09 -17.61
N LYS A 67 15.80 0.35 -17.25
CA LYS A 67 14.96 -0.36 -18.23
C LYS A 67 14.28 0.59 -19.23
N ILE A 68 13.73 1.71 -18.75
CA ILE A 68 13.11 2.72 -19.63
C ILE A 68 14.16 3.32 -20.58
N CYS A 69 15.33 3.69 -20.06
CA CYS A 69 16.44 4.19 -20.87
C CYS A 69 16.87 3.18 -21.92
N TRP A 70 16.93 1.90 -21.58
CA TRP A 70 17.27 0.83 -22.51
C TRP A 70 16.22 0.69 -23.64
N ILE A 71 14.93 0.73 -23.31
CA ILE A 71 13.82 0.69 -24.29
C ILE A 71 13.94 1.89 -25.26
N ILE A 72 14.18 3.09 -24.73
CA ILE A 72 14.34 4.30 -25.55
C ILE A 72 15.54 4.15 -26.48
N LYS A 73 16.67 3.66 -25.97
CA LYS A 73 17.88 3.44 -26.77
C LYS A 73 17.63 2.47 -27.91
N ASN A 74 17.02 1.32 -27.63
CA ASN A 74 16.67 0.33 -28.65
C ASN A 74 15.68 0.90 -29.69
N GLY A 75 14.65 1.62 -29.23
CA GLY A 75 13.72 2.26 -30.16
C GLY A 75 14.42 3.19 -31.15
N ARG A 76 15.40 3.97 -30.68
CA ARG A 76 16.21 4.85 -31.53
C ARG A 76 17.11 4.07 -32.50
N GLU A 77 17.75 3.01 -32.02
CA GLU A 77 18.66 2.19 -32.84
C GLU A 77 17.91 1.50 -34.00
N PHE A 78 16.70 1.03 -33.75
CA PHE A 78 15.87 0.37 -34.77
C PHE A 78 14.86 1.30 -35.46
N HIS A 79 14.98 2.62 -35.28
CA HIS A 79 14.09 3.64 -35.86
C HIS A 79 12.59 3.35 -35.57
N LYS A 80 12.27 2.79 -34.39
CA LYS A 80 10.91 2.51 -33.98
C LYS A 80 10.38 3.57 -33.05
N ASN A 81 9.15 4.02 -33.28
CA ASN A 81 8.45 4.92 -32.38
C ASN A 81 8.08 4.17 -31.09
N VAL A 82 8.42 4.74 -29.95
CA VAL A 82 8.08 4.22 -28.62
C VAL A 82 7.15 5.22 -27.93
N TYR A 83 5.99 4.74 -27.50
CA TYR A 83 5.01 5.54 -26.78
C TYR A 83 4.96 5.07 -25.32
N PHE A 84 4.96 6.02 -24.39
CA PHE A 84 4.85 5.73 -22.96
C PHE A 84 3.55 6.31 -22.42
N CYS A 85 2.83 5.52 -21.64
CA CYS A 85 1.69 5.95 -20.87
C CYS A 85 2.01 5.74 -19.38
N PHE A 86 1.90 6.81 -18.58
CA PHE A 86 2.10 6.75 -17.13
C PHE A 86 0.74 6.91 -16.45
N ILE A 87 0.38 5.92 -15.61
CA ILE A 87 -0.87 5.93 -14.86
C ILE A 87 -0.53 6.09 -13.38
N ASP A 88 -0.99 7.19 -12.78
CA ASP A 88 -0.84 7.45 -11.35
C ASP A 88 -2.21 7.46 -10.66
N TYR A 89 -2.32 6.70 -9.58
CA TYR A 89 -3.56 6.59 -8.80
C TYR A 89 -3.56 7.62 -7.68
N ALA A 90 -4.45 8.60 -7.75
CA ALA A 90 -4.53 9.72 -6.80
C ALA A 90 -4.72 9.28 -5.34
N LYS A 91 -5.45 8.19 -5.10
CA LYS A 91 -5.80 7.66 -3.77
C LYS A 91 -5.87 6.14 -3.77
N ALA A 92 -4.77 5.47 -4.13
CA ALA A 92 -4.74 4.01 -4.27
C ALA A 92 -5.09 3.25 -2.97
N PHE A 93 -4.93 3.87 -1.80
CA PHE A 93 -5.05 3.23 -0.48
C PHE A 93 -6.40 3.44 0.18
N ASP A 94 -7.10 4.52 -0.17
CA ASP A 94 -8.36 4.91 0.48
C ASP A 94 -9.54 3.98 0.13
N PRO A 95 -9.70 3.47 -1.13
CA PRO A 95 -10.82 2.64 -1.51
C PRO A 95 -10.64 1.16 -1.20
N VAL A 96 -9.56 0.74 -0.54
CA VAL A 96 -9.26 -0.67 -0.28
C VAL A 96 -10.35 -1.30 0.59
N ASP A 97 -11.06 -2.28 0.03
CA ASP A 97 -12.05 -3.07 0.75
C ASP A 97 -11.35 -4.23 1.47
N HIS A 98 -11.50 -4.26 2.79
CA HIS A 98 -10.90 -5.30 3.62
C HIS A 98 -11.41 -6.70 3.26
N ASN A 99 -12.69 -6.87 2.94
CA ASN A 99 -13.27 -8.18 2.61
C ASN A 99 -12.68 -8.73 1.30
N LYS A 100 -12.50 -7.88 0.29
CA LYS A 100 -11.82 -8.24 -0.95
C LYS A 100 -10.38 -8.62 -0.68
N THR A 101 -9.69 -7.88 0.19
CA THR A 101 -8.31 -8.17 0.56
C THR A 101 -8.17 -9.56 1.18
N TRP A 102 -9.10 -9.97 2.04
CA TRP A 102 -9.07 -11.31 2.66
C TRP A 102 -9.27 -12.44 1.64
N LYS A 103 -10.10 -12.24 0.62
CA LYS A 103 -10.27 -13.21 -0.47
C LYS A 103 -8.98 -13.36 -1.26
N ILE A 104 -8.34 -12.25 -1.61
CA ILE A 104 -7.06 -12.22 -2.33
C ILE A 104 -5.97 -12.98 -1.56
N LEU A 105 -5.83 -12.74 -0.26
CA LEU A 105 -4.84 -13.43 0.56
C LEU A 105 -5.07 -14.95 0.56
N LYS A 106 -6.33 -15.38 0.55
CA LYS A 106 -6.69 -16.81 0.45
C LYS A 106 -6.35 -17.39 -0.91
N GLU A 107 -6.65 -16.67 -2.00
CA GLU A 107 -6.31 -17.06 -3.37
C GLU A 107 -4.79 -17.16 -3.58
N MET A 108 -4.01 -16.31 -2.92
CA MET A 108 -2.54 -16.35 -2.89
C MET A 108 -1.97 -17.49 -2.03
N GLY A 109 -2.79 -18.41 -1.51
CA GLY A 109 -2.36 -19.52 -0.68
C GLY A 109 -1.80 -19.15 0.69
N ILE A 110 -2.13 -17.95 1.20
CA ILE A 110 -1.69 -17.53 2.53
C ILE A 110 -2.46 -18.34 3.59
N PRO A 111 -1.77 -18.98 4.53
CA PRO A 111 -2.39 -19.80 5.57
C PRO A 111 -3.43 -19.05 6.39
N ASP A 112 -4.53 -19.74 6.75
CA ASP A 112 -5.66 -19.15 7.45
C ASP A 112 -5.26 -18.52 8.80
N HIS A 113 -4.30 -19.10 9.52
CA HIS A 113 -3.82 -18.52 10.78
C HIS A 113 -3.16 -17.14 10.60
N LEU A 114 -2.41 -16.91 9.50
CA LEU A 114 -1.82 -15.60 9.19
C LEU A 114 -2.90 -14.60 8.76
N SER A 115 -3.86 -15.05 7.96
CA SER A 115 -5.00 -14.25 7.54
C SER A 115 -5.88 -13.85 8.74
N CYS A 116 -6.08 -14.75 9.70
CA CYS A 116 -6.80 -14.48 10.94
C CYS A 116 -6.07 -13.45 11.81
N LEU A 117 -4.75 -13.58 12.00
CA LEU A 117 -3.95 -12.59 12.72
C LEU A 117 -4.04 -11.20 12.08
N LEU A 118 -3.99 -11.13 10.75
CA LEU A 118 -4.16 -9.87 10.03
C LEU A 118 -5.56 -9.29 10.24
N ARG A 119 -6.61 -10.10 10.10
CA ARG A 119 -7.99 -9.66 10.37
C ARG A 119 -8.13 -9.09 11.77
N ASN A 120 -7.60 -9.75 12.77
CA ASN A 120 -7.65 -9.29 14.17
C ASN A 120 -6.88 -7.98 14.36
N LEU A 121 -5.76 -7.77 13.65
CA LEU A 121 -5.02 -6.51 13.68
C LEU A 121 -5.81 -5.36 13.04
N TYR A 122 -6.59 -5.64 12.00
CA TYR A 122 -7.42 -4.64 11.33
C TYR A 122 -8.78 -4.46 12.02
N ALA A 123 -9.41 -5.52 12.46
CA ALA A 123 -10.67 -5.49 13.23
C ALA A 123 -10.46 -4.95 14.64
N GLY A 124 -9.38 -5.36 15.32
CA GLY A 124 -9.01 -4.88 16.65
C GLY A 124 -8.35 -3.49 16.65
N GLY A 125 -8.09 -2.93 15.48
CA GLY A 125 -7.62 -1.55 15.29
C GLY A 125 -8.68 -0.48 15.59
N GLY A 126 -9.77 -0.89 16.20
CA GLY A 126 -11.01 -0.24 16.52
C GLY A 126 -10.97 1.22 16.81
N SER A 127 -10.26 1.67 17.73
CA SER A 127 -10.37 3.09 18.11
C SER A 127 -9.25 3.90 17.48
N ASN A 128 -9.62 4.76 16.54
CA ASN A 128 -8.74 5.74 15.89
C ASN A 128 -9.17 7.13 16.32
N SER A 129 -8.22 8.01 16.52
CA SER A 129 -8.48 9.43 16.77
C SER A 129 -7.60 10.30 15.87
N LEU A 130 -8.08 11.46 15.54
CA LEU A 130 -7.34 12.45 14.77
C LEU A 130 -6.81 13.53 15.71
N ARG A 131 -5.51 13.78 15.68
CA ARG A 131 -4.87 14.82 16.45
C ARG A 131 -4.54 16.00 15.55
N THR A 132 -5.13 17.13 15.86
CA THR A 132 -4.89 18.41 15.17
C THR A 132 -4.23 19.42 16.13
N GLY A 133 -3.84 20.59 15.63
CA GLY A 133 -3.39 21.70 16.47
C GLY A 133 -4.44 22.21 17.45
N HIS A 134 -5.72 21.94 17.23
CA HIS A 134 -6.87 22.35 18.06
C HIS A 134 -7.31 21.28 19.08
N GLY A 135 -6.70 20.10 19.08
CA GLY A 135 -7.04 19.01 19.99
C GLY A 135 -7.12 17.66 19.30
N THR A 136 -7.70 16.70 20.02
CA THR A 136 -7.88 15.32 19.56
C THR A 136 -9.38 15.05 19.44
N THR A 137 -9.80 14.43 18.34
CA THR A 137 -11.20 14.04 18.12
C THR A 137 -11.60 12.86 19.00
N ASP A 138 -12.90 12.63 19.11
CA ASP A 138 -13.43 11.39 19.63
C ASP A 138 -12.95 10.17 18.84
N TRP A 139 -13.06 9.00 19.43
CA TRP A 139 -12.64 7.76 18.81
C TRP A 139 -13.62 7.34 17.70
N PHE A 140 -13.11 7.00 16.53
CA PHE A 140 -13.91 6.53 15.40
C PHE A 140 -13.33 5.24 14.79
N GLN A 141 -14.16 4.54 14.03
CA GLN A 141 -13.77 3.33 13.32
C GLN A 141 -13.52 3.62 11.83
N ILE A 142 -12.52 2.97 11.26
CA ILE A 142 -12.22 3.03 9.83
C ILE A 142 -12.69 1.73 9.19
N GLY A 143 -13.71 1.81 8.34
CA GLY A 143 -14.29 0.66 7.64
C GLY A 143 -13.63 0.32 6.30
N LYS A 144 -12.87 1.25 5.71
CA LYS A 144 -12.21 1.09 4.40
C LYS A 144 -10.84 1.74 4.42
N GLY A 145 -10.01 1.31 3.49
CA GLY A 145 -8.67 1.86 3.33
C GLY A 145 -7.60 1.15 4.14
N VAL A 146 -6.37 1.38 3.75
CA VAL A 146 -5.17 0.87 4.42
C VAL A 146 -4.18 2.00 4.63
N CYS A 147 -3.40 1.92 5.71
CA CYS A 147 -2.34 2.89 5.96
C CYS A 147 -1.25 2.79 4.88
N GLN A 148 -0.57 3.89 4.60
CA GLN A 148 0.46 3.98 3.55
C GLN A 148 1.58 2.93 3.70
N ASP A 149 1.97 2.56 4.92
CA ASP A 149 2.98 1.53 5.20
C ASP A 149 2.35 0.16 5.50
N CYS A 150 1.16 -0.10 4.97
CA CYS A 150 0.43 -1.33 5.25
C CYS A 150 1.09 -2.53 4.57
N ILE A 151 1.25 -3.62 5.32
CA ILE A 151 1.78 -4.90 4.83
C ILE A 151 0.92 -5.52 3.73
N LEU A 152 -0.38 -5.25 3.73
CA LEU A 152 -1.34 -5.79 2.77
C LEU A 152 -1.31 -5.09 1.42
N LEU A 153 -0.70 -3.92 1.36
CA LEU A 153 -0.67 -3.10 0.18
C LEU A 153 -0.07 -3.78 -1.05
N PRO A 154 1.07 -4.48 -0.94
CA PRO A 154 1.63 -5.19 -2.09
C PRO A 154 0.69 -6.26 -2.65
N ALA A 155 0.00 -7.01 -1.78
CA ALA A 155 -0.97 -8.03 -2.18
C ALA A 155 -2.16 -7.41 -2.92
N TYR A 156 -2.71 -6.34 -2.37
CA TYR A 156 -3.84 -5.64 -2.99
C TYR A 156 -3.50 -5.04 -4.35
N LEU A 157 -2.36 -4.37 -4.47
CA LEU A 157 -1.90 -3.81 -5.74
C LEU A 157 -1.64 -4.89 -6.80
N THR A 158 -1.22 -6.09 -6.39
CA THR A 158 -1.06 -7.22 -7.30
C THR A 158 -2.39 -7.66 -7.87
N TYR A 159 -3.40 -7.77 -7.02
CA TYR A 159 -4.74 -8.14 -7.44
C TYR A 159 -5.36 -7.13 -8.41
N MET A 160 -5.27 -5.85 -8.10
CA MET A 160 -5.81 -4.78 -8.96
C MET A 160 -5.22 -4.80 -10.38
N GLN A 161 -3.97 -5.22 -10.54
CA GLN A 161 -3.33 -5.34 -11.86
C GLN A 161 -3.74 -6.60 -12.63
N ASN A 162 -4.16 -7.65 -11.93
CA ASN A 162 -4.59 -8.91 -12.55
C ASN A 162 -6.09 -8.92 -12.92
N THR A 163 -6.86 -7.97 -12.40
CA THR A 163 -8.32 -7.84 -12.65
C THR A 163 -8.66 -6.69 -13.60
N SER A 164 -7.67 -5.99 -14.13
CA SER A 164 -7.79 -4.97 -15.19
C SER A 164 -7.44 -5.59 -16.53
#